data_06f260b90e36fdbade255619e6dc3be7
#
_entry.id   06f260b90e36fdbade255619e6dc3be7
#
_cell.length_a   1.000
_cell.length_b   1.000
_cell.length_c   1.000
_cell.angle_alpha   90.00
_cell.angle_beta   90.00
_cell.angle_gamma   90.00
#
_symmetry.space_group_name_H-M   'P 1'
#
loop_
_entity.id
_entity.type
_entity.pdbx_description
1 polymer ?
#
loop_
_entity_poly.entity_id
_entity_poly.type
_entity_poly.pdbx_seq_one_letter_code
_entity_poly.pdbx_strand_id
1 'polypeptide(L)'
;KRQLLDENKNNFIAQIANDNSEGQIVLSGRNSDLEKLIHVLKSKKIKNIKLPVSAPFHCQLMKNATEIMRNEIQKLNFKESKKKLISNVTAKEILNKEELKTLLIDQIENRVRWRESVHHMINNGVNHFIEIGPGKVLTGLIKRIDKSVKTNTINTESDIKDLKL
;
A
#
# COMPACT_ATOMS: atom_id res chain seq x y z
N LYS A 1 -11.71 -4.41 -12.51
CA LYS A 1 -10.31 -4.87 -12.53
C LYS A 1 -10.09 -6.11 -11.64
N ARG A 2 -10.67 -6.18 -10.41
CA ARG A 2 -10.63 -7.40 -9.55
C ARG A 2 -11.26 -8.59 -10.26
N GLN A 3 -12.46 -8.45 -10.78
CA GLN A 3 -13.18 -9.48 -11.52
C GLN A 3 -12.33 -10.10 -12.65
N LEU A 4 -11.56 -9.30 -13.36
CA LEU A 4 -10.69 -9.74 -14.44
C LEU A 4 -9.51 -10.61 -13.96
N LEU A 5 -8.98 -10.33 -12.75
CA LEU A 5 -7.97 -11.15 -12.11
C LEU A 5 -8.56 -12.47 -11.61
N ASP A 6 -9.77 -12.42 -11.08
CA ASP A 6 -10.47 -13.61 -10.60
C ASP A 6 -10.84 -14.56 -11.73
N GLU A 7 -11.28 -14.04 -12.88
CA GLU A 7 -11.59 -14.81 -14.10
C GLU A 7 -10.35 -15.49 -14.70
N ASN A 8 -9.13 -14.99 -14.42
CA ASN A 8 -7.87 -15.46 -15.00
C ASN A 8 -6.90 -16.06 -13.97
N LYS A 9 -7.36 -16.39 -12.77
CA LYS A 9 -6.53 -16.92 -11.68
C LYS A 9 -5.65 -18.11 -12.07
N ASN A 10 -6.14 -18.95 -12.99
CA ASN A 10 -5.42 -20.15 -13.43
C ASN A 10 -4.40 -19.88 -14.55
N ASN A 11 -4.40 -18.70 -15.14
CA ASN A 11 -3.59 -18.38 -16.32
C ASN A 11 -2.33 -17.58 -16.01
N PHE A 12 -2.27 -16.87 -14.86
CA PHE A 12 -1.08 -16.09 -14.49
C PHE A 12 -0.97 -15.90 -12.97
N ILE A 13 0.28 -15.83 -12.50
CA ILE A 13 0.60 -15.45 -11.13
C ILE A 13 0.74 -13.93 -11.09
N ALA A 14 -0.39 -13.23 -10.98
CA ALA A 14 -0.46 -11.80 -10.74
C ALA A 14 -1.41 -11.52 -9.58
N GLN A 15 -0.95 -10.72 -8.62
CA GLN A 15 -1.69 -10.36 -7.40
C GLN A 15 -1.84 -8.84 -7.32
N ILE A 16 -2.89 -8.38 -6.64
CA ILE A 16 -3.02 -6.96 -6.33
C ILE A 16 -2.00 -6.63 -5.23
N ALA A 17 -0.98 -5.87 -5.57
CA ALA A 17 0.03 -5.37 -4.63
C ALA A 17 -0.46 -4.15 -3.85
N ASN A 18 -1.11 -3.18 -4.52
CA ASN A 18 -1.66 -2.01 -3.86
C ASN A 18 -3.06 -1.69 -4.38
N ASP A 19 -3.97 -1.37 -3.47
CA ASP A 19 -5.27 -0.75 -3.73
C ASP A 19 -5.18 0.73 -3.31
N ASN A 20 -4.73 1.58 -4.24
CA ASN A 20 -4.34 2.94 -3.93
C ASN A 20 -5.51 3.93 -3.91
N SER A 21 -6.43 3.82 -4.85
CA SER A 21 -7.64 4.65 -4.95
C SER A 21 -8.62 4.02 -5.92
N GLU A 22 -9.82 4.56 -6.02
CA GLU A 22 -10.76 4.12 -7.03
C GLU A 22 -10.14 4.25 -8.44
N GLY A 23 -10.22 3.15 -9.19
CA GLY A 23 -9.62 3.06 -10.52
C GLY A 23 -8.08 2.92 -10.57
N GLN A 24 -7.36 3.02 -9.46
CA GLN A 24 -5.90 2.86 -9.43
C GLN A 24 -5.47 1.72 -8.51
N ILE A 25 -5.02 0.62 -9.12
CA ILE A 25 -4.42 -0.53 -8.44
C ILE A 25 -3.04 -0.81 -9.03
N VAL A 26 -2.15 -1.39 -8.22
CA VAL A 26 -0.87 -1.93 -8.66
C VAL A 26 -0.94 -3.44 -8.65
N LEU A 27 -0.43 -4.07 -9.68
CA LEU A 27 -0.32 -5.52 -9.80
C LEU A 27 1.14 -5.92 -9.71
N SER A 28 1.40 -7.03 -9.02
CA SER A 28 2.72 -7.62 -8.86
C SER A 28 2.67 -9.10 -9.22
N GLY A 29 3.75 -9.64 -9.80
CA GLY A 29 3.81 -11.02 -10.25
C GLY A 29 5.05 -11.29 -11.08
N ARG A 30 5.11 -12.48 -11.72
CA ARG A 30 6.17 -12.80 -12.67
C ARG A 30 6.07 -11.91 -13.91
N ASN A 31 7.21 -11.48 -14.45
CA ASN A 31 7.24 -10.63 -15.64
C ASN A 31 6.48 -11.26 -16.81
N SER A 32 6.67 -12.56 -17.08
CA SER A 32 5.96 -13.27 -18.15
C SER A 32 4.43 -13.25 -17.97
N ASP A 33 3.95 -13.34 -16.74
CA ASP A 33 2.53 -13.34 -16.44
C ASP A 33 1.95 -11.92 -16.49
N LEU A 34 2.72 -10.92 -16.04
CA LEU A 34 2.35 -9.51 -16.17
C LEU A 34 2.27 -9.08 -17.62
N GLU A 35 3.16 -9.55 -18.49
CA GLU A 35 3.11 -9.27 -19.94
C GLU A 35 1.85 -9.85 -20.58
N LYS A 36 1.50 -11.10 -20.29
CA LYS A 36 0.22 -11.68 -20.75
C LYS A 36 -0.97 -10.84 -20.29
N LEU A 37 -0.96 -10.45 -19.01
CA LEU A 37 -2.03 -9.62 -18.46
C LEU A 37 -2.11 -8.24 -19.12
N ILE A 38 -0.97 -7.62 -19.45
CA ILE A 38 -0.91 -6.35 -20.19
C ILE A 38 -1.60 -6.49 -21.56
N HIS A 39 -1.39 -7.60 -22.28
CA HIS A 39 -2.10 -7.85 -23.53
C HIS A 39 -3.62 -7.93 -23.36
N VAL A 40 -4.08 -8.63 -22.31
CA VAL A 40 -5.52 -8.69 -21.97
C VAL A 40 -6.08 -7.32 -21.57
N LEU A 41 -5.34 -6.54 -20.80
CA LEU A 41 -5.76 -5.19 -20.43
C LEU A 41 -5.85 -4.25 -21.64
N LYS A 42 -4.89 -4.35 -22.57
CA LYS A 42 -4.90 -3.57 -23.82
C LYS A 42 -6.08 -3.95 -24.71
N SER A 43 -6.38 -5.22 -24.91
CA SER A 43 -7.53 -5.67 -25.71
C SER A 43 -8.86 -5.16 -25.14
N LYS A 44 -8.95 -5.04 -23.82
CA LYS A 44 -10.11 -4.45 -23.10
C LYS A 44 -10.04 -2.92 -22.97
N LYS A 45 -9.08 -2.25 -23.62
CA LYS A 45 -8.85 -0.79 -23.58
C LYS A 45 -8.66 -0.24 -22.15
N ILE A 46 -8.10 -1.05 -21.25
CA ILE A 46 -7.80 -0.66 -19.87
C ILE A 46 -6.39 -0.06 -19.83
N LYS A 47 -6.29 1.22 -19.47
CA LYS A 47 -5.01 1.92 -19.32
C LYS A 47 -4.14 1.22 -18.29
N ASN A 48 -2.90 0.95 -18.64
CA ASN A 48 -1.89 0.35 -17.75
C ASN A 48 -0.51 0.94 -18.04
N ILE A 49 0.36 0.91 -17.03
CA ILE A 49 1.75 1.41 -17.11
C ILE A 49 2.62 0.41 -16.35
N LYS A 50 3.73 -0.02 -16.95
CA LYS A 50 4.74 -0.83 -16.25
C LYS A 50 5.56 0.09 -15.33
N LEU A 51 5.66 -0.28 -14.06
CA LEU A 51 6.45 0.47 -13.09
C LEU A 51 7.92 0.04 -13.17
N PRO A 52 8.88 0.98 -13.02
CA PRO A 52 10.32 0.70 -13.02
C PRO A 52 10.76 0.18 -11.64
N VAL A 53 10.26 -0.99 -11.23
CA VAL A 53 10.61 -1.63 -9.96
C VAL A 53 11.33 -2.95 -10.22
N SER A 54 12.26 -3.32 -9.33
CA SER A 54 13.15 -4.46 -9.48
C SER A 54 12.63 -5.75 -8.83
N ALA A 55 11.60 -5.67 -7.99
CA ALA A 55 11.08 -6.82 -7.25
C ALA A 55 9.54 -6.86 -7.25
N PRO A 56 8.95 -8.06 -7.13
CA PRO A 56 7.51 -8.26 -7.10
C PRO A 56 6.95 -8.00 -5.69
N PHE A 57 7.10 -6.75 -5.18
CA PHE A 57 6.64 -6.38 -3.85
C PHE A 57 5.15 -6.67 -3.64
N HIS A 58 4.79 -6.97 -2.40
CA HIS A 58 3.42 -7.21 -1.94
C HIS A 58 2.73 -8.37 -2.65
N CYS A 59 3.47 -9.44 -2.96
CA CYS A 59 2.90 -10.69 -3.47
C CYS A 59 3.70 -11.91 -2.96
N GLN A 60 3.13 -13.10 -3.13
CA GLN A 60 3.70 -14.36 -2.63
C GLN A 60 5.10 -14.70 -3.19
N LEU A 61 5.55 -14.05 -4.26
CA LEU A 61 6.91 -14.23 -4.79
C LEU A 61 7.98 -13.63 -3.88
N MET A 62 7.59 -12.82 -2.88
CA MET A 62 8.48 -12.27 -1.86
C MET A 62 8.75 -13.24 -0.70
N LYS A 63 8.25 -14.48 -0.72
CA LYS A 63 8.33 -15.44 0.39
C LYS A 63 9.74 -15.58 0.97
N ASN A 64 10.77 -15.68 0.13
CA ASN A 64 12.17 -15.81 0.63
C ASN A 64 12.60 -14.55 1.41
N ALA A 65 12.20 -13.37 0.97
CA ALA A 65 12.47 -12.12 1.70
C ALA A 65 11.68 -12.08 3.00
N THR A 66 10.44 -12.57 3.01
CA THR A 66 9.61 -12.68 4.21
C THR A 66 10.26 -13.54 5.29
N GLU A 67 10.84 -14.70 4.92
CA GLU A 67 11.51 -15.58 5.88
C GLU A 67 12.76 -14.93 6.49
N ILE A 68 13.56 -14.24 5.68
CA ILE A 68 14.73 -13.48 6.16
C ILE A 68 14.28 -12.39 7.12
N MET A 69 13.33 -11.56 6.71
CA MET A 69 12.82 -10.45 7.51
C MET A 69 12.11 -10.90 8.79
N ARG A 70 11.41 -12.04 8.75
CA ARG A 70 10.82 -12.66 9.95
C ARG A 70 11.86 -12.90 11.03
N ASN A 71 12.98 -13.52 10.65
CA ASN A 71 14.07 -13.82 11.58
C ASN A 71 14.67 -12.53 12.17
N GLU A 72 14.80 -11.47 11.38
CA GLU A 72 15.35 -10.19 11.86
C GLU A 72 14.34 -9.44 12.74
N ILE A 73 13.08 -9.34 12.31
CA ILE A 73 12.03 -8.64 13.06
C ILE A 73 11.77 -9.31 14.42
N GLN A 74 11.84 -10.65 14.49
CA GLN A 74 11.66 -11.37 15.76
C GLN A 74 12.72 -11.04 16.81
N LYS A 75 13.94 -10.71 16.40
CA LYS A 75 15.03 -10.31 17.30
C LYS A 75 14.84 -8.90 17.88
N LEU A 76 14.00 -8.08 17.27
CA LEU A 76 13.82 -6.70 17.68
C LEU A 76 12.90 -6.58 18.90
N ASN A 77 13.26 -5.68 19.82
CA ASN A 77 12.41 -5.34 20.95
C ASN A 77 11.56 -4.12 20.60
N PHE A 78 10.32 -4.36 20.24
CA PHE A 78 9.35 -3.29 19.95
C PHE A 78 8.80 -2.71 21.25
N LYS A 79 8.62 -1.39 21.25
CA LYS A 79 7.89 -0.69 22.33
C LYS A 79 6.43 -0.51 21.92
N GLU A 80 5.54 -0.40 22.90
CA GLU A 80 4.15 -0.02 22.63
C GLU A 80 4.09 1.36 21.99
N SER A 81 3.26 1.49 20.97
CA SER A 81 3.06 2.77 20.30
C SER A 81 2.21 3.70 21.17
N LYS A 82 2.67 4.95 21.32
CA LYS A 82 1.88 6.01 21.95
C LYS A 82 0.85 6.63 21.00
N LYS A 83 0.91 6.29 19.74
CA LYS A 83 0.04 6.80 18.67
C LYS A 83 -0.62 5.63 17.95
N LYS A 84 -1.81 5.88 17.42
CA LYS A 84 -2.51 4.91 16.58
C LYS A 84 -1.73 4.66 15.31
N LEU A 85 -1.53 3.39 14.99
CA LEU A 85 -0.91 2.93 13.75
C LEU A 85 -1.95 2.18 12.94
N ILE A 86 -2.03 2.46 11.64
CA ILE A 86 -2.92 1.73 10.73
C ILE A 86 -2.10 0.77 9.89
N SER A 87 -2.49 -0.51 9.94
CA SER A 87 -1.81 -1.56 9.16
C SER A 87 -2.14 -1.48 7.68
N ASN A 88 -1.13 -1.61 6.83
CA ASN A 88 -1.32 -1.77 5.38
C ASN A 88 -2.08 -3.06 5.02
N VAL A 89 -1.97 -4.11 5.83
CA VAL A 89 -2.55 -5.43 5.57
C VAL A 89 -4.03 -5.48 5.95
N THR A 90 -4.36 -5.00 7.15
CA THR A 90 -5.73 -5.07 7.68
C THR A 90 -6.56 -3.83 7.39
N ALA A 91 -5.91 -2.70 7.08
CA ALA A 91 -6.52 -1.36 6.99
C ALA A 91 -7.22 -0.94 8.30
N LYS A 92 -6.73 -1.45 9.44
CA LYS A 92 -7.26 -1.19 10.78
C LYS A 92 -6.14 -0.77 11.73
N GLU A 93 -6.52 -0.24 12.88
CA GLU A 93 -5.60 0.08 13.96
C GLU A 93 -4.88 -1.17 14.46
N ILE A 94 -3.59 -1.05 14.71
CA ILE A 94 -2.74 -2.07 15.33
C ILE A 94 -2.86 -1.90 16.84
N LEU A 95 -3.22 -2.98 17.55
CA LEU A 95 -3.60 -2.91 18.95
C LEU A 95 -2.40 -2.96 19.91
N ASN A 96 -1.33 -3.68 19.53
CA ASN A 96 -0.16 -3.88 20.38
C ASN A 96 1.10 -4.19 19.56
N LYS A 97 2.24 -4.24 20.24
CA LYS A 97 3.55 -4.47 19.60
C LYS A 97 3.71 -5.87 18.98
N GLU A 98 3.04 -6.89 19.51
CA GLU A 98 3.13 -8.25 18.96
C GLU A 98 2.35 -8.36 17.66
N GLU A 99 1.19 -7.73 17.59
CA GLU A 99 0.44 -7.59 16.35
C GLU A 99 1.22 -6.75 15.33
N LEU A 100 1.90 -5.68 15.76
CA LEU A 100 2.77 -4.88 14.90
C LEU A 100 3.87 -5.73 14.26
N LYS A 101 4.57 -6.58 15.02
CA LYS A 101 5.59 -7.50 14.49
C LYS A 101 5.01 -8.41 13.41
N THR A 102 3.88 -9.03 13.70
CA THR A 102 3.19 -9.93 12.77
C THR A 102 2.83 -9.21 11.47
N LEU A 103 2.19 -8.05 11.58
CA LEU A 103 1.74 -7.28 10.41
C LEU A 103 2.90 -6.65 9.60
N LEU A 104 4.04 -6.34 10.23
CA LEU A 104 5.26 -5.93 9.52
C LEU A 104 5.83 -7.06 8.65
N ILE A 105 5.74 -8.29 9.10
CA ILE A 105 6.14 -9.46 8.33
C ILE A 105 5.13 -9.71 7.20
N ASP A 106 3.86 -9.73 7.55
CA ASP A 106 2.78 -10.07 6.62
C ASP A 106 2.68 -9.08 5.45
N GLN A 107 2.97 -7.79 5.65
CA GLN A 107 2.89 -6.79 4.57
C GLN A 107 3.89 -7.02 3.43
N ILE A 108 4.95 -7.82 3.63
CA ILE A 108 5.95 -8.11 2.59
C ILE A 108 5.30 -8.85 1.42
N GLU A 109 4.38 -9.77 1.70
CA GLU A 109 3.68 -10.59 0.70
C GLU A 109 2.25 -10.12 0.45
N ASN A 110 1.66 -9.34 1.37
CA ASN A 110 0.26 -8.97 1.31
C ASN A 110 0.03 -7.58 0.73
N ARG A 111 -1.14 -7.43 0.13
CA ARG A 111 -1.61 -6.21 -0.50
C ARG A 111 -1.63 -5.03 0.47
N VAL A 112 -1.12 -3.88 0.01
CA VAL A 112 -1.32 -2.59 0.67
C VAL A 112 -2.76 -2.12 0.41
N ARG A 113 -3.56 -2.04 1.45
CA ARG A 113 -4.97 -1.63 1.44
C ARG A 113 -5.10 -0.12 1.70
N TRP A 114 -4.34 0.70 0.94
CA TRP A 114 -4.23 2.14 1.18
C TRP A 114 -5.58 2.85 1.17
N ARG A 115 -6.39 2.60 0.14
CA ARG A 115 -7.72 3.21 0.03
C ARG A 115 -8.60 2.89 1.24
N GLU A 116 -8.60 1.64 1.67
CA GLU A 116 -9.38 1.20 2.83
C GLU A 116 -8.84 1.82 4.13
N SER A 117 -7.52 1.96 4.26
CA SER A 117 -6.87 2.63 5.40
C SER A 117 -7.27 4.10 5.49
N VAL A 118 -7.29 4.83 4.37
CA VAL A 118 -7.71 6.23 4.34
C VAL A 118 -9.19 6.37 4.72
N HIS A 119 -10.07 5.54 4.15
CA HIS A 119 -11.49 5.54 4.55
C HIS A 119 -11.67 5.20 6.02
N HIS A 120 -10.93 4.22 6.56
CA HIS A 120 -10.98 3.89 7.98
C HIS A 120 -10.60 5.10 8.86
N MET A 121 -9.51 5.80 8.52
CA MET A 121 -9.10 7.00 9.26
C MET A 121 -10.14 8.11 9.19
N ILE A 122 -10.68 8.41 8.01
CA ILE A 122 -11.73 9.43 7.84
C ILE A 122 -12.97 9.09 8.65
N ASN A 123 -13.45 7.85 8.58
CA ASN A 123 -14.61 7.38 9.34
C ASN A 123 -14.40 7.43 10.86
N ASN A 124 -13.13 7.48 11.32
CA ASN A 124 -12.76 7.68 12.73
C ASN A 124 -12.36 9.13 13.06
N GLY A 125 -12.79 10.10 12.23
CA GLY A 125 -12.69 11.53 12.53
C GLY A 125 -11.41 12.20 12.04
N VAL A 126 -10.52 11.52 11.30
CA VAL A 126 -9.35 12.15 10.69
C VAL A 126 -9.79 13.01 9.50
N ASN A 127 -9.61 14.31 9.60
CA ASN A 127 -9.94 15.28 8.55
C ASN A 127 -8.73 16.05 7.99
N HIS A 128 -7.54 15.81 8.56
CA HIS A 128 -6.30 16.43 8.11
C HIS A 128 -5.19 15.39 8.03
N PHE A 129 -4.57 15.27 6.86
CA PHE A 129 -3.46 14.36 6.58
C PHE A 129 -2.19 15.14 6.28
N ILE A 130 -1.08 14.70 6.83
CA ILE A 130 0.24 15.29 6.61
C ILE A 130 1.16 14.20 6.06
N GLU A 131 1.59 14.33 4.81
CA GLU A 131 2.59 13.45 4.20
C GLU A 131 3.97 13.98 4.53
N ILE A 132 4.77 13.19 5.25
CA ILE A 132 6.14 13.53 5.63
C ILE A 132 7.10 12.69 4.80
N GLY A 133 7.95 13.35 4.01
CA GLY A 133 8.93 12.69 3.14
C GLY A 133 8.97 13.29 1.74
N PRO A 134 9.82 12.78 0.85
CA PRO A 134 10.02 13.35 -0.48
C PRO A 134 8.80 13.15 -1.37
N GLY A 135 8.31 14.24 -1.94
CA GLY A 135 7.21 14.25 -2.90
C GLY A 135 5.83 14.47 -2.29
N LYS A 136 4.79 14.08 -3.03
CA LYS A 136 3.37 14.29 -2.69
C LYS A 136 2.45 13.20 -3.24
N VAL A 137 2.95 11.98 -3.29
CA VAL A 137 2.24 10.84 -3.90
C VAL A 137 1.02 10.45 -3.07
N LEU A 138 1.20 10.30 -1.75
CA LEU A 138 0.12 9.91 -0.84
C LEU A 138 -0.93 11.01 -0.72
N THR A 139 -0.52 12.25 -0.64
CA THR A 139 -1.41 13.42 -0.71
C THR A 139 -2.29 13.39 -1.97
N GLY A 140 -1.69 13.08 -3.12
CA GLY A 140 -2.43 12.94 -4.38
C GLY A 140 -3.43 11.78 -4.36
N LEU A 141 -3.11 10.67 -3.71
CA LEU A 141 -4.00 9.53 -3.54
C LEU A 141 -5.16 9.86 -2.58
N ILE A 142 -4.87 10.51 -1.45
CA ILE A 142 -5.88 10.91 -0.46
C ILE A 142 -6.92 11.84 -1.12
N LYS A 143 -6.48 12.86 -1.87
CA LYS A 143 -7.38 13.76 -2.60
C LYS A 143 -8.25 13.08 -3.66
N ARG A 144 -7.83 11.94 -4.18
CA ARG A 144 -8.67 11.12 -5.10
C ARG A 144 -9.68 10.27 -4.34
N ILE A 145 -9.35 9.87 -3.10
CA ILE A 145 -10.24 9.08 -2.24
C ILE A 145 -11.32 9.99 -1.65
N ASP A 146 -10.89 11.12 -1.07
CA ASP A 146 -11.80 12.11 -0.50
C ASP A 146 -11.24 13.54 -0.69
N LYS A 147 -12.02 14.40 -1.32
CA LYS A 147 -11.64 15.80 -1.59
C LYS A 147 -11.94 16.73 -0.42
N SER A 148 -12.75 16.32 0.53
CA SER A 148 -13.17 17.14 1.66
C SER A 148 -12.10 17.28 2.73
N VAL A 149 -11.14 16.33 2.79
CA VAL A 149 -10.09 16.34 3.81
C VAL A 149 -8.97 17.32 3.47
N LYS A 150 -8.41 17.94 4.51
CA LYS A 150 -7.22 18.77 4.41
C LYS A 150 -5.97 17.92 4.22
N THR A 151 -5.05 18.37 3.38
CA THR A 151 -3.78 17.67 3.17
C THR A 151 -2.62 18.65 3.11
N ASN A 152 -1.50 18.31 3.74
CA ASN A 152 -0.23 19.03 3.64
C ASN A 152 0.90 18.04 3.32
N THR A 153 1.99 18.55 2.76
CA THR A 153 3.24 17.83 2.56
C THR A 153 4.38 18.52 3.29
N ILE A 154 5.25 17.74 3.90
CA ILE A 154 6.48 18.22 4.55
C ILE A 154 7.64 17.50 3.89
N ASN A 155 8.38 18.20 3.05
CA ASN A 155 9.56 17.69 2.34
C ASN A 155 10.86 18.30 2.89
N THR A 156 10.76 19.47 3.52
CA THR A 156 11.89 20.26 4.03
C THR A 156 11.59 20.78 5.43
N GLU A 157 12.64 21.25 6.12
CA GLU A 157 12.49 21.93 7.42
C GLU A 157 11.65 23.21 7.33
N SER A 158 11.72 23.93 6.20
CA SER A 158 10.90 25.12 5.97
C SER A 158 9.42 24.79 6.00
N ASP A 159 9.00 23.64 5.41
CA ASP A 159 7.59 23.24 5.37
C ASP A 159 7.01 23.02 6.78
N ILE A 160 7.86 22.67 7.76
CA ILE A 160 7.44 22.51 9.16
C ILE A 160 7.07 23.88 9.75
N LYS A 161 7.85 24.92 9.44
CA LYS A 161 7.61 26.29 9.95
C LYS A 161 6.34 26.88 9.37
N ASP A 162 6.01 26.52 8.13
CA ASP A 162 4.84 26.99 7.39
C ASP A 162 3.56 26.19 7.70
N LEU A 163 3.70 25.06 8.43
CA LEU A 163 2.56 24.20 8.74
C LEU A 163 1.66 24.83 9.79
N LYS A 164 0.46 25.25 9.36
CA LYS A 164 -0.63 25.69 10.25
C LYS A 164 -1.54 24.49 10.56
N LEU A 165 -1.47 24.00 11.78
CA LEU A 165 -2.32 22.90 12.28
C LEU A 165 -3.71 23.40 12.66
#